data_c522e4a38381a3cb201c261c4b1121fd
#
_entry.id   c522e4a38381a3cb201c261c4b1121fd
#
_cell.length_a   1.000
_cell.length_b   1.000
_cell.length_c   1.000
_cell.angle_alpha   90.00
_cell.angle_beta   90.00
_cell.angle_gamma   90.00
#
_symmetry.space_group_name_H-M   'P 1'
#
loop_
_entity.id
_entity.type
_entity.pdbx_description
1 polymer ?
#
loop_
_entity_poly.entity_id
_entity_poly.type
_entity_poly.pdbx_seq_one_letter_code
_entity_poly.pdbx_strand_id
1 'polypeptide(L)'
;ENPFHYRNKAQYPLGINKNGEPVIGVFANRTHEIIQMQKCFIQDERVEEVAKFIYDFSIKNNITIYNEITREGSLRHIVIKIGKQTEEIMAILVINGSSFKNEKKLVEELLTKFPNIKTIVKNINTKNTNVILGNKNINLYGYGYITDILGDYTFKISPLSFYQVNPVQAEALYNIGVEEAGITKEDTVFDLYCGIGTITIFMSKYAKKVYGIEIVEEAVEMAKENAEMNGIKNTEFTAGDVEVVLDDLINKKNIVPDIIMIDPPRKGLDRASINNILKIKPKKLVYISCNPATLVRDLAAFEELYEIK
;
A
#
# COMPACT_ATOMS: atom_id res chain seq x y z
N GLU A 1 22.88 6.65 4.39
CA GLU A 1 21.77 5.87 3.86
C GLU A 1 22.06 5.38 2.45
N ASN A 2 21.63 4.14 2.11
CA ASN A 2 21.80 3.63 0.74
C ASN A 2 20.64 4.16 -0.14
N PRO A 3 20.89 5.00 -1.16
CA PRO A 3 19.87 5.53 -2.04
C PRO A 3 19.39 4.53 -3.09
N PHE A 4 19.94 3.32 -3.10
CA PHE A 4 19.65 2.28 -4.07
C PHE A 4 18.90 1.10 -3.45
N HIS A 5 18.16 0.36 -4.29
CA HIS A 5 17.49 -0.90 -3.95
C HIS A 5 16.56 -0.87 -2.72
N TYR A 6 16.05 0.33 -2.37
CA TYR A 6 15.20 0.50 -1.19
C TYR A 6 13.73 0.12 -1.43
N ARG A 7 13.26 0.15 -2.70
CA ARG A 7 11.85 -0.10 -2.99
C ARG A 7 11.52 -1.58 -2.87
N ASN A 8 10.52 -1.87 -2.05
CA ASN A 8 10.00 -3.22 -1.81
C ASN A 8 8.84 -3.62 -2.74
N LYS A 9 8.43 -2.75 -3.67
CA LYS A 9 7.31 -2.99 -4.57
C LYS A 9 7.59 -2.42 -5.95
N ALA A 10 7.32 -3.22 -6.99
CA ALA A 10 7.24 -2.74 -8.36
C ALA A 10 5.97 -3.20 -9.06
N GLN A 11 5.55 -2.40 -10.03
CA GLN A 11 4.39 -2.65 -10.88
C GLN A 11 4.82 -2.43 -12.33
N TYR A 12 4.92 -3.53 -13.07
CA TYR A 12 5.37 -3.52 -14.45
C TYR A 12 4.18 -3.70 -15.39
N PRO A 13 3.79 -2.68 -16.17
CA PRO A 13 2.91 -2.86 -17.28
C PRO A 13 3.55 -3.75 -18.35
N LEU A 14 2.75 -4.59 -18.95
CA LEU A 14 3.08 -5.29 -20.17
C LEU A 14 2.22 -4.73 -21.30
N GLY A 15 2.77 -4.71 -22.51
CA GLY A 15 2.05 -4.18 -23.66
C GLY A 15 2.71 -4.60 -24.98
N ILE A 16 2.17 -4.05 -26.05
CA ILE A 16 2.71 -4.23 -27.41
C ILE A 16 3.24 -2.87 -27.87
N ASN A 17 4.50 -2.84 -28.27
CA ASN A 17 5.12 -1.61 -28.80
C ASN A 17 4.64 -1.29 -30.23
N LYS A 18 5.08 -0.16 -30.77
CA LYS A 18 4.71 0.32 -32.12
C LYS A 18 5.13 -0.65 -33.25
N ASN A 19 6.10 -1.54 -32.98
CA ASN A 19 6.56 -2.54 -33.91
C ASN A 19 5.77 -3.86 -33.84
N GLY A 20 4.77 -3.94 -32.94
CA GLY A 20 4.01 -5.17 -32.71
C GLY A 20 4.69 -6.16 -31.77
N GLU A 21 5.74 -5.77 -31.05
CA GLU A 21 6.51 -6.65 -30.17
C GLU A 21 6.06 -6.50 -28.73
N PRO A 22 6.00 -7.61 -27.96
CA PRO A 22 5.74 -7.55 -26.52
C PRO A 22 6.83 -6.78 -25.78
N VAL A 23 6.43 -5.97 -24.80
CA VAL A 23 7.35 -5.21 -23.95
C VAL A 23 6.90 -5.24 -22.50
N ILE A 24 7.88 -5.14 -21.60
CA ILE A 24 7.70 -4.92 -20.17
C ILE A 24 8.52 -3.70 -19.73
N GLY A 25 7.99 -2.88 -18.86
CA GLY A 25 8.74 -1.70 -18.40
C GLY A 25 7.96 -0.80 -17.47
N VAL A 26 8.04 0.50 -17.75
CA VAL A 26 7.31 1.55 -17.02
C VAL A 26 6.61 2.46 -18.02
N PHE A 27 5.49 3.04 -17.64
CA PHE A 27 4.84 4.04 -18.48
C PHE A 27 5.66 5.32 -18.57
N ALA A 28 5.83 5.83 -19.77
CA ALA A 28 6.35 7.17 -19.99
C ALA A 28 5.40 8.20 -19.34
N ASN A 29 5.98 9.27 -18.79
CA ASN A 29 5.21 10.26 -18.04
C ASN A 29 4.03 10.81 -18.86
N ARG A 30 2.82 10.75 -18.30
CA ARG A 30 1.54 11.20 -18.91
C ARG A 30 1.16 10.48 -20.20
N THR A 31 1.67 9.28 -20.44
CA THR A 31 1.33 8.45 -21.59
C THR A 31 1.06 7.01 -21.18
N HIS A 32 0.58 6.19 -22.12
CA HIS A 32 0.48 4.73 -22.01
C HIS A 32 1.58 4.02 -22.80
N GLU A 33 2.58 4.75 -23.28
CA GLU A 33 3.75 4.16 -23.94
C GLU A 33 4.65 3.51 -22.90
N ILE A 34 4.97 2.24 -23.08
CA ILE A 34 5.85 1.48 -22.18
C ILE A 34 7.28 1.68 -22.60
N ILE A 35 8.08 2.29 -21.74
CA ILE A 35 9.53 2.36 -21.87
C ILE A 35 10.07 1.05 -21.32
N GLN A 36 10.74 0.29 -22.18
CA GLN A 36 11.39 -0.95 -21.78
C GLN A 36 12.47 -0.67 -20.74
N MET A 37 12.35 -1.31 -19.58
CA MET A 37 13.31 -1.14 -18.50
C MET A 37 14.42 -2.18 -18.62
N GLN A 38 15.67 -1.71 -18.55
CA GLN A 38 16.84 -2.60 -18.52
C GLN A 38 17.28 -2.88 -17.08
N LYS A 39 17.39 -1.86 -16.24
CA LYS A 39 17.73 -1.93 -14.80
C LYS A 39 17.15 -0.71 -14.07
N CYS A 40 16.63 -0.93 -12.87
CA CYS A 40 16.18 0.14 -12.00
C CYS A 40 16.97 0.15 -10.70
N PHE A 41 17.79 1.17 -10.47
CA PHE A 41 18.68 1.24 -9.31
C PHE A 41 17.96 1.47 -7.98
N ILE A 42 16.70 1.88 -7.97
CA ILE A 42 15.94 2.11 -6.73
C ILE A 42 15.10 0.90 -6.31
N GLN A 43 14.81 -0.03 -7.23
CA GLN A 43 14.08 -1.24 -6.92
C GLN A 43 14.99 -2.33 -6.36
N ASP A 44 14.45 -3.19 -5.50
CA ASP A 44 15.14 -4.40 -5.07
C ASP A 44 15.40 -5.30 -6.28
N GLU A 45 16.61 -5.82 -6.42
CA GLU A 45 17.02 -6.60 -7.59
C GLU A 45 16.16 -7.87 -7.77
N ARG A 46 15.73 -8.49 -6.67
CA ARG A 46 14.84 -9.67 -6.70
C ARG A 46 13.50 -9.38 -7.37
N VAL A 47 13.00 -8.14 -7.24
CA VAL A 47 11.75 -7.70 -7.90
C VAL A 47 11.89 -7.76 -9.41
N GLU A 48 13.03 -7.27 -9.93
CA GLU A 48 13.31 -7.29 -11.38
C GLU A 48 13.52 -8.71 -11.89
N GLU A 49 14.26 -9.52 -11.15
CA GLU A 49 14.56 -10.92 -11.53
C GLU A 49 13.27 -11.74 -11.65
N VAL A 50 12.38 -11.65 -10.68
CA VAL A 50 11.09 -12.35 -10.71
C VAL A 50 10.21 -11.85 -11.85
N ALA A 51 10.10 -10.52 -12.02
CA ALA A 51 9.29 -9.93 -13.08
C ALA A 51 9.80 -10.29 -14.47
N LYS A 52 11.11 -10.25 -14.67
CA LYS A 52 11.77 -10.65 -15.91
C LYS A 52 11.53 -12.13 -16.20
N PHE A 53 11.67 -13.00 -15.19
CA PHE A 53 11.41 -14.42 -15.37
C PHE A 53 9.98 -14.69 -15.83
N ILE A 54 8.99 -14.04 -15.21
CA ILE A 54 7.57 -14.18 -15.62
C ILE A 54 7.37 -13.71 -17.06
N TYR A 55 7.98 -12.59 -17.41
CA TYR A 55 7.90 -12.06 -18.78
C TYR A 55 8.53 -13.02 -19.81
N ASP A 56 9.77 -13.47 -19.59
CA ASP A 56 10.50 -14.38 -20.49
C ASP A 56 9.74 -15.73 -20.62
N PHE A 57 9.21 -16.25 -19.52
CA PHE A 57 8.34 -17.43 -19.54
C PHE A 57 7.10 -17.21 -20.42
N SER A 58 6.47 -16.02 -20.27
CA SER A 58 5.26 -15.68 -21.03
C SER A 58 5.51 -15.66 -22.52
N ILE A 59 6.62 -15.05 -22.95
CA ILE A 59 7.02 -15.04 -24.37
C ILE A 59 7.31 -16.44 -24.88
N LYS A 60 8.13 -17.21 -24.14
CA LYS A 60 8.52 -18.59 -24.51
C LYS A 60 7.31 -19.54 -24.65
N ASN A 61 6.28 -19.35 -23.82
CA ASN A 61 5.11 -20.23 -23.78
C ASN A 61 3.91 -19.67 -24.55
N ASN A 62 4.08 -18.61 -25.31
CA ASN A 62 3.02 -17.94 -26.11
C ASN A 62 1.81 -17.54 -25.25
N ILE A 63 2.06 -16.98 -24.04
CA ILE A 63 1.04 -16.30 -23.26
C ILE A 63 0.83 -14.93 -23.89
N THR A 64 -0.41 -14.62 -24.25
CA THR A 64 -0.71 -13.36 -24.92
C THR A 64 -0.57 -12.18 -23.96
N ILE A 65 0.18 -11.17 -24.41
CA ILE A 65 0.32 -9.90 -23.69
C ILE A 65 -0.85 -8.99 -24.04
N TYR A 66 -1.39 -8.31 -23.03
CA TYR A 66 -2.51 -7.41 -23.20
C TYR A 66 -2.14 -6.19 -24.06
N ASN A 67 -2.97 -5.89 -25.02
CA ASN A 67 -2.86 -4.70 -25.87
C ASN A 67 -3.98 -3.72 -25.45
N GLU A 68 -3.61 -2.55 -24.97
CA GLU A 68 -4.59 -1.53 -24.51
C GLU A 68 -5.45 -0.97 -25.65
N ILE A 69 -4.97 -1.02 -26.90
CA ILE A 69 -5.71 -0.50 -28.06
C ILE A 69 -6.79 -1.50 -28.48
N THR A 70 -6.43 -2.77 -28.68
CA THR A 70 -7.37 -3.82 -29.12
C THR A 70 -8.16 -4.41 -27.93
N ARG A 71 -7.68 -4.22 -26.69
CA ARG A 71 -8.20 -4.81 -25.44
C ARG A 71 -8.15 -6.32 -25.41
N GLU A 72 -7.27 -6.91 -26.18
CA GLU A 72 -7.04 -8.34 -26.26
C GLU A 72 -5.73 -8.73 -25.59
N GLY A 73 -5.62 -10.01 -25.25
CA GLY A 73 -4.47 -10.56 -24.54
C GLY A 73 -4.76 -10.83 -23.08
N SER A 74 -3.97 -11.72 -22.47
CA SER A 74 -4.23 -12.24 -21.13
C SER A 74 -3.47 -11.50 -20.04
N LEU A 75 -2.14 -11.34 -20.18
CA LEU A 75 -1.31 -10.81 -19.11
C LEU A 75 -1.13 -9.29 -19.27
N ARG A 76 -1.59 -8.53 -18.26
CA ARG A 76 -1.61 -7.06 -18.28
C ARG A 76 -0.46 -6.43 -17.49
N HIS A 77 -0.27 -6.89 -16.25
CA HIS A 77 0.77 -6.35 -15.37
C HIS A 77 1.38 -7.48 -14.55
N ILE A 78 2.62 -7.26 -14.14
CA ILE A 78 3.30 -8.05 -13.13
C ILE A 78 3.55 -7.12 -11.95
N VAL A 79 3.06 -7.49 -10.76
CA VAL A 79 3.32 -6.74 -9.55
C VAL A 79 4.07 -7.65 -8.59
N ILE A 80 5.21 -7.18 -8.12
CA ILE A 80 6.03 -7.90 -7.14
C ILE A 80 6.08 -7.07 -5.87
N LYS A 81 5.86 -7.71 -4.72
CA LYS A 81 6.08 -7.14 -3.40
C LYS A 81 7.08 -8.02 -2.64
N ILE A 82 7.93 -7.39 -1.84
CA ILE A 82 8.93 -8.07 -1.01
C ILE A 82 8.82 -7.56 0.42
N GLY A 83 8.85 -8.47 1.39
CA GLY A 83 9.19 -8.16 2.76
C GLY A 83 10.71 -7.96 2.86
N LYS A 84 11.15 -6.74 3.15
CA LYS A 84 12.58 -6.40 3.14
C LYS A 84 13.35 -7.12 4.24
N GLN A 85 12.74 -7.31 5.41
CA GLN A 85 13.35 -7.99 6.54
C GLN A 85 13.12 -9.50 6.50
N THR A 86 11.95 -9.93 6.03
CA THR A 86 11.60 -11.35 5.96
C THR A 86 12.07 -12.03 4.69
N GLU A 87 12.44 -11.25 3.67
CA GLU A 87 12.80 -11.70 2.33
C GLU A 87 11.67 -12.44 1.58
N GLU A 88 10.48 -12.44 2.12
CA GLU A 88 9.31 -13.06 1.50
C GLU A 88 8.88 -12.32 0.23
N ILE A 89 8.58 -13.08 -0.82
CA ILE A 89 8.17 -12.52 -2.12
C ILE A 89 6.72 -12.89 -2.41
N MET A 90 5.95 -11.89 -2.84
CA MET A 90 4.63 -12.05 -3.46
C MET A 90 4.71 -11.69 -4.94
N ALA A 91 4.32 -12.62 -5.80
CA ALA A 91 4.14 -12.36 -7.24
C ALA A 91 2.64 -12.25 -7.55
N ILE A 92 2.23 -11.14 -8.17
CA ILE A 92 0.85 -10.88 -8.56
C ILE A 92 0.79 -10.77 -10.08
N LEU A 93 0.05 -11.68 -10.70
CA LEU A 93 -0.19 -11.73 -12.13
C LEU A 93 -1.54 -11.06 -12.43
N VAL A 94 -1.51 -9.87 -12.99
CA VAL A 94 -2.73 -9.14 -13.34
C VAL A 94 -3.16 -9.56 -14.74
N ILE A 95 -4.35 -10.15 -14.85
CA ILE A 95 -4.83 -10.72 -16.10
C ILE A 95 -6.16 -10.11 -16.56
N ASN A 96 -6.32 -10.09 -17.89
CA ASN A 96 -7.57 -9.81 -18.56
C ASN A 96 -8.26 -11.13 -18.89
N GLY A 97 -9.20 -11.56 -18.02
CA GLY A 97 -9.88 -12.84 -18.14
C GLY A 97 -9.82 -13.66 -16.86
N SER A 98 -10.18 -14.94 -16.92
CA SER A 98 -10.25 -15.84 -15.76
C SER A 98 -9.02 -16.75 -15.60
N SER A 99 -8.29 -17.00 -16.70
CA SER A 99 -7.12 -17.88 -16.74
C SER A 99 -6.22 -17.51 -17.92
N PHE A 100 -5.01 -18.05 -17.92
CA PHE A 100 -4.07 -17.95 -19.05
C PHE A 100 -3.38 -19.31 -19.28
N LYS A 101 -2.78 -19.45 -20.46
CA LYS A 101 -2.12 -20.69 -20.87
C LYS A 101 -0.91 -21.00 -19.97
N ASN A 102 -0.71 -22.28 -19.64
CA ASN A 102 0.42 -22.76 -18.85
C ASN A 102 0.53 -22.16 -17.42
N GLU A 103 -0.59 -21.73 -16.83
CA GLU A 103 -0.63 -21.12 -15.49
C GLU A 103 0.06 -22.00 -14.42
N LYS A 104 -0.29 -23.30 -14.36
CA LYS A 104 0.32 -24.25 -13.41
C LYS A 104 1.82 -24.40 -13.60
N LYS A 105 2.28 -24.50 -14.87
CA LYS A 105 3.69 -24.63 -15.20
C LYS A 105 4.49 -23.38 -14.78
N LEU A 106 3.92 -22.18 -14.97
CA LEU A 106 4.55 -20.93 -14.49
C LEU A 106 4.74 -20.94 -12.98
N VAL A 107 3.72 -21.37 -12.24
CA VAL A 107 3.79 -21.47 -10.77
C VAL A 107 4.90 -22.44 -10.35
N GLU A 108 4.96 -23.63 -10.93
CA GLU A 108 5.98 -24.66 -10.62
C GLU A 108 7.40 -24.15 -10.90
N GLU A 109 7.63 -23.52 -12.06
CA GLU A 109 8.94 -22.99 -12.43
C GLU A 109 9.34 -21.80 -11.55
N LEU A 110 8.40 -20.91 -11.17
CA LEU A 110 8.65 -19.81 -10.25
C LEU A 110 9.09 -20.32 -8.87
N LEU A 111 8.38 -21.29 -8.31
CA LEU A 111 8.71 -21.86 -7.00
C LEU A 111 10.05 -22.59 -7.00
N THR A 112 10.40 -23.25 -8.10
CA THR A 112 11.69 -23.92 -8.26
C THR A 112 12.84 -22.91 -8.30
N LYS A 113 12.66 -21.79 -9.02
CA LYS A 113 13.72 -20.81 -9.22
C LYS A 113 13.85 -19.83 -8.07
N PHE A 114 12.75 -19.45 -7.43
CA PHE A 114 12.70 -18.43 -6.39
C PHE A 114 12.09 -18.99 -5.09
N PRO A 115 12.87 -19.67 -4.25
CA PRO A 115 12.36 -20.34 -3.04
C PRO A 115 11.78 -19.37 -2.00
N ASN A 116 12.09 -18.08 -2.10
CA ASN A 116 11.54 -17.03 -1.23
C ASN A 116 10.13 -16.59 -1.63
N ILE A 117 9.58 -17.09 -2.73
CA ILE A 117 8.18 -16.83 -3.08
C ILE A 117 7.27 -17.55 -2.07
N LYS A 118 6.54 -16.76 -1.29
CA LYS A 118 5.56 -17.26 -0.29
C LYS A 118 4.15 -17.30 -0.84
N THR A 119 3.86 -16.47 -1.82
CA THR A 119 2.53 -16.47 -2.43
C THR A 119 2.59 -15.99 -3.89
N ILE A 120 1.76 -16.62 -4.72
CA ILE A 120 1.51 -16.24 -6.11
C ILE A 120 0.01 -15.99 -6.24
N VAL A 121 -0.35 -14.80 -6.66
CA VAL A 121 -1.74 -14.36 -6.78
C VAL A 121 -2.06 -14.02 -8.23
N LYS A 122 -3.17 -14.53 -8.71
CA LYS A 122 -3.79 -14.10 -9.95
C LYS A 122 -4.83 -13.02 -9.62
N ASN A 123 -4.60 -11.81 -10.08
CA ASN A 123 -5.53 -10.70 -9.95
C ASN A 123 -6.29 -10.50 -11.27
N ILE A 124 -7.61 -10.48 -11.20
CA ILE A 124 -8.47 -10.33 -12.37
C ILE A 124 -8.83 -8.87 -12.55
N ASN A 125 -8.36 -8.27 -13.63
CA ASN A 125 -8.71 -6.91 -14.03
C ASN A 125 -9.09 -6.85 -15.52
N THR A 126 -10.38 -6.90 -15.79
CA THR A 126 -10.96 -6.79 -17.14
C THR A 126 -11.46 -5.38 -17.44
N LYS A 127 -11.36 -4.44 -16.48
CA LYS A 127 -11.86 -3.08 -16.65
C LYS A 127 -10.90 -2.23 -17.49
N ASN A 128 -11.47 -1.35 -18.30
CA ASN A 128 -10.71 -0.34 -19.04
C ASN A 128 -10.52 0.91 -18.16
N THR A 129 -9.59 0.84 -17.23
CA THR A 129 -9.27 1.93 -16.28
C THR A 129 -7.78 1.96 -16.02
N ASN A 130 -7.28 3.08 -15.52
CA ASN A 130 -5.88 3.23 -15.09
C ASN A 130 -5.55 2.47 -13.79
N VAL A 131 -6.54 1.80 -13.18
CA VAL A 131 -6.34 1.00 -11.97
C VAL A 131 -5.67 -0.32 -12.37
N ILE A 132 -4.51 -0.59 -11.80
CA ILE A 132 -3.68 -1.76 -12.12
C ILE A 132 -4.31 -3.04 -11.57
N LEU A 133 -4.69 -3.05 -10.29
CA LEU A 133 -5.25 -4.21 -9.62
C LEU A 133 -6.78 -4.18 -9.65
N GLY A 134 -7.37 -5.27 -10.10
CA GLY A 134 -8.81 -5.49 -9.96
C GLY A 134 -9.18 -5.97 -8.56
N ASN A 135 -10.47 -6.07 -8.28
CA ASN A 135 -10.97 -6.43 -6.94
C ASN A 135 -10.97 -7.95 -6.66
N LYS A 136 -10.71 -8.79 -7.67
CA LYS A 136 -10.75 -10.24 -7.50
C LYS A 136 -9.35 -10.84 -7.53
N ASN A 137 -8.95 -11.41 -6.38
CA ASN A 137 -7.72 -12.16 -6.22
C ASN A 137 -8.00 -13.66 -6.13
N ILE A 138 -7.15 -14.47 -6.74
CA ILE A 138 -7.17 -15.93 -6.68
C ILE A 138 -5.77 -16.38 -6.32
N ASN A 139 -5.62 -17.07 -5.20
CA ASN A 139 -4.33 -17.63 -4.81
C ASN A 139 -4.00 -18.83 -5.69
N LEU A 140 -2.91 -18.72 -6.46
CA LEU A 140 -2.35 -19.83 -7.22
C LEU A 140 -1.40 -20.66 -6.37
N TYR A 141 -0.77 -20.01 -5.37
CA TYR A 141 0.10 -20.61 -4.37
C TYR A 141 0.13 -19.78 -3.09
N GLY A 142 0.26 -20.45 -1.94
CA GLY A 142 0.40 -19.81 -0.64
C GLY A 142 -0.88 -19.19 -0.10
N TYR A 143 -0.74 -18.34 0.93
CA TYR A 143 -1.87 -17.81 1.71
C TYR A 143 -2.45 -16.49 1.18
N GLY A 144 -1.91 -15.94 0.08
CA GLY A 144 -2.37 -14.68 -0.48
C GLY A 144 -1.82 -13.43 0.23
N TYR A 145 -0.83 -13.58 1.08
CA TYR A 145 -0.11 -12.49 1.72
C TYR A 145 1.36 -12.84 1.93
N ILE A 146 2.17 -11.84 2.19
CA ILE A 146 3.53 -11.94 2.74
C ILE A 146 3.57 -11.20 4.06
N THR A 147 4.66 -11.40 4.83
CA THR A 147 4.94 -10.61 6.01
C THR A 147 6.17 -9.74 5.83
N ASP A 148 6.24 -8.62 6.55
CA ASP A 148 7.46 -7.83 6.71
C ASP A 148 7.56 -7.31 8.13
N ILE A 149 8.76 -6.94 8.55
CA ILE A 149 9.04 -6.37 9.87
C ILE A 149 9.33 -4.88 9.68
N LEU A 150 8.66 -4.04 10.47
CA LEU A 150 8.87 -2.60 10.53
C LEU A 150 9.01 -2.18 11.99
N GLY A 151 10.20 -1.73 12.39
CA GLY A 151 10.54 -1.57 13.79
C GLY A 151 10.41 -2.88 14.57
N ASP A 152 9.69 -2.86 15.68
CA ASP A 152 9.45 -4.02 16.54
C ASP A 152 8.25 -4.89 16.09
N TYR A 153 7.59 -4.55 14.97
CA TYR A 153 6.30 -5.12 14.60
C TYR A 153 6.34 -5.88 13.28
N THR A 154 5.60 -6.98 13.23
CA THR A 154 5.37 -7.77 12.01
C THR A 154 4.05 -7.39 11.36
N PHE A 155 4.05 -7.19 10.06
CA PHE A 155 2.87 -6.80 9.29
C PHE A 155 2.57 -7.81 8.19
N LYS A 156 1.32 -8.26 8.11
CA LYS A 156 0.78 -8.92 6.93
C LYS A 156 0.50 -7.90 5.83
N ILE A 157 0.88 -8.26 4.60
CA ILE A 157 0.74 -7.42 3.41
C ILE A 157 0.02 -8.23 2.36
N SER A 158 -1.22 -7.86 2.01
CA SER A 158 -2.01 -8.49 0.95
C SER A 158 -1.71 -7.87 -0.43
N PRO A 159 -2.22 -8.42 -1.53
CA PRO A 159 -2.08 -7.83 -2.86
C PRO A 159 -2.57 -6.38 -2.94
N LEU A 160 -3.70 -6.07 -2.30
CA LEU A 160 -4.33 -4.75 -2.34
C LEU A 160 -3.84 -3.80 -1.24
N SER A 161 -3.20 -4.31 -0.18
CA SER A 161 -2.69 -3.48 0.91
C SER A 161 -1.73 -2.41 0.41
N PHE A 162 -1.93 -1.17 0.87
CA PHE A 162 -0.88 -0.17 0.83
C PHE A 162 0.15 -0.48 1.92
N TYR A 163 1.41 -0.49 1.56
CA TYR A 163 2.56 -0.58 2.47
C TYR A 163 3.66 0.31 1.91
N GLN A 164 4.33 1.07 2.75
CA GLN A 164 5.32 2.05 2.32
C GLN A 164 6.45 1.38 1.54
N VAL A 165 6.79 1.95 0.39
CA VAL A 165 7.75 1.33 -0.54
C VAL A 165 9.21 1.41 -0.08
N ASN A 166 9.50 2.25 0.90
CA ASN A 166 10.79 2.35 1.58
C ASN A 166 10.57 2.14 3.09
N PRO A 167 10.61 0.88 3.57
CA PRO A 167 10.32 0.58 4.97
C PRO A 167 11.29 1.27 5.94
N VAL A 168 12.58 1.39 5.59
CA VAL A 168 13.58 2.06 6.43
C VAL A 168 13.22 3.53 6.68
N GLN A 169 12.83 4.25 5.63
CA GLN A 169 12.40 5.64 5.77
C GLN A 169 11.01 5.76 6.39
N ALA A 170 10.13 4.79 6.17
CA ALA A 170 8.82 4.76 6.82
C ALA A 170 8.94 4.62 8.34
N GLU A 171 9.82 3.72 8.81
CA GLU A 171 10.11 3.57 10.24
C GLU A 171 10.64 4.87 10.85
N ALA A 172 11.63 5.51 10.21
CA ALA A 172 12.17 6.78 10.65
C ALA A 172 11.09 7.88 10.71
N LEU A 173 10.25 7.97 9.67
CA LEU A 173 9.15 8.94 9.61
C LEU A 173 8.11 8.71 10.70
N TYR A 174 7.73 7.46 10.95
CA TYR A 174 6.75 7.11 11.98
C TYR A 174 7.29 7.41 13.38
N ASN A 175 8.55 7.11 13.64
CA ASN A 175 9.20 7.43 14.91
C ASN A 175 9.24 8.95 15.15
N ILE A 176 9.59 9.76 14.12
CA ILE A 176 9.53 11.22 14.21
C ILE A 176 8.10 11.70 14.48
N GLY A 177 7.12 11.16 13.74
CA GLY A 177 5.71 11.53 13.94
C GLY A 177 5.21 11.23 15.35
N VAL A 178 5.57 10.10 15.91
CA VAL A 178 5.23 9.69 17.28
C VAL A 178 5.94 10.57 18.32
N GLU A 179 7.22 10.89 18.11
CA GLU A 179 8.02 11.77 18.98
C GLU A 179 7.44 13.19 19.01
N GLU A 180 7.20 13.78 17.85
CA GLU A 180 6.62 15.14 17.72
C GLU A 180 5.18 15.21 18.27
N ALA A 181 4.42 14.13 18.13
CA ALA A 181 3.11 14.02 18.77
C ALA A 181 3.23 14.08 20.31
N GLY A 182 4.32 13.57 20.88
CA GLY A 182 4.54 13.52 22.34
C GLY A 182 3.44 12.75 23.05
N ILE A 183 3.07 11.60 22.49
CA ILE A 183 1.98 10.75 22.97
C ILE A 183 2.33 10.19 24.37
N THR A 184 1.36 10.18 25.28
CA THR A 184 1.50 9.63 26.62
C THR A 184 0.46 8.53 26.89
N LYS A 185 0.66 7.76 27.96
CA LYS A 185 -0.27 6.71 28.39
C LYS A 185 -1.66 7.20 28.84
N GLU A 186 -1.87 8.50 28.91
CA GLU A 186 -3.16 9.11 29.20
C GLU A 186 -3.94 9.49 27.93
N ASP A 187 -3.23 9.57 26.77
CA ASP A 187 -3.81 10.11 25.55
C ASP A 187 -4.64 9.08 24.77
N THR A 188 -5.77 9.54 24.27
CA THR A 188 -6.55 8.91 23.21
C THR A 188 -6.13 9.51 21.88
N VAL A 189 -5.70 8.64 20.95
CA VAL A 189 -5.16 9.06 19.66
C VAL A 189 -6.04 8.54 18.52
N PHE A 190 -6.32 9.39 17.53
CA PHE A 190 -6.95 8.97 16.28
C PHE A 190 -5.91 8.94 15.16
N ASP A 191 -5.94 7.87 14.38
CA ASP A 191 -5.14 7.65 13.16
C ASP A 191 -6.08 7.68 11.96
N LEU A 192 -6.07 8.79 11.23
CA LEU A 192 -6.94 8.97 10.07
C LEU A 192 -6.22 8.47 8.80
N TYR A 193 -6.93 7.65 8.03
CA TYR A 193 -6.40 6.94 6.86
C TYR A 193 -5.38 5.85 7.24
N CYS A 194 -5.68 5.07 8.26
CA CYS A 194 -4.73 4.17 8.91
C CYS A 194 -4.26 2.98 8.03
N GLY A 195 -4.90 2.72 6.89
CA GLY A 195 -4.55 1.60 6.02
C GLY A 195 -4.58 0.26 6.76
N ILE A 196 -3.49 -0.49 6.68
CA ILE A 196 -3.32 -1.77 7.40
C ILE A 196 -2.82 -1.60 8.85
N GLY A 197 -2.95 -0.39 9.41
CA GLY A 197 -2.70 -0.09 10.81
C GLY A 197 -1.23 0.13 11.18
N THR A 198 -0.35 0.46 10.21
CA THR A 198 1.08 0.60 10.50
C THR A 198 1.37 1.69 11.53
N ILE A 199 0.88 2.92 11.31
CA ILE A 199 1.09 4.04 12.24
C ILE A 199 0.31 3.82 13.54
N THR A 200 -0.92 3.32 13.47
CA THR A 200 -1.75 2.97 14.63
C THR A 200 -1.00 2.07 15.60
N ILE A 201 -0.36 1.01 15.07
CA ILE A 201 0.40 0.03 15.87
C ILE A 201 1.65 0.68 16.48
N PHE A 202 2.38 1.52 15.74
CA PHE A 202 3.50 2.28 16.30
C PHE A 202 3.08 3.17 17.47
N MET A 203 1.97 3.90 17.35
CA MET A 203 1.45 4.77 18.41
C MET A 203 0.95 4.00 19.63
N SER A 204 0.48 2.75 19.46
CA SER A 204 -0.11 1.95 20.54
C SER A 204 0.83 1.70 21.71
N LYS A 205 2.15 1.66 21.44
CA LYS A 205 3.21 1.52 22.46
C LYS A 205 3.19 2.68 23.47
N TYR A 206 2.74 3.86 23.05
CA TYR A 206 2.82 5.09 23.83
C TYR A 206 1.46 5.57 24.35
N ALA A 207 0.40 5.30 23.61
CA ALA A 207 -0.96 5.77 23.87
C ALA A 207 -1.72 4.93 24.92
N LYS A 208 -2.75 5.53 25.51
CA LYS A 208 -3.80 4.84 26.27
C LYS A 208 -4.65 3.98 25.34
N LYS A 209 -5.14 4.58 24.27
CA LYS A 209 -5.97 3.94 23.23
C LYS A 209 -5.74 4.62 21.90
N VAL A 210 -5.69 3.84 20.81
CA VAL A 210 -5.59 4.36 19.45
C VAL A 210 -6.78 3.87 18.63
N TYR A 211 -7.42 4.78 17.90
CA TYR A 211 -8.53 4.50 16.99
C TYR A 211 -8.05 4.73 15.55
N GLY A 212 -7.99 3.66 14.76
CA GLY A 212 -7.66 3.72 13.33
C GLY A 212 -8.92 3.81 12.49
N ILE A 213 -8.96 4.74 11.54
CA ILE A 213 -10.08 4.96 10.62
C ILE A 213 -9.58 4.79 9.19
N GLU A 214 -10.22 3.93 8.43
CA GLU A 214 -9.88 3.64 7.04
C GLU A 214 -11.14 3.32 6.24
N ILE A 215 -11.23 3.80 5.01
CA ILE A 215 -12.41 3.60 4.17
C ILE A 215 -12.49 2.20 3.57
N VAL A 216 -11.34 1.55 3.38
CA VAL A 216 -11.24 0.22 2.76
C VAL A 216 -11.41 -0.88 3.80
N GLU A 217 -12.55 -1.57 3.78
CA GLU A 217 -12.90 -2.60 4.75
C GLU A 217 -11.85 -3.72 4.85
N GLU A 218 -11.32 -4.19 3.71
CA GLU A 218 -10.26 -5.22 3.69
C GLU A 218 -8.96 -4.73 4.36
N ALA A 219 -8.65 -3.43 4.28
CA ALA A 219 -7.49 -2.86 4.97
C ALA A 219 -7.73 -2.81 6.50
N VAL A 220 -8.95 -2.50 6.91
CA VAL A 220 -9.35 -2.51 8.34
C VAL A 220 -9.26 -3.91 8.93
N GLU A 221 -9.74 -4.93 8.23
CA GLU A 221 -9.59 -6.32 8.69
C GLU A 221 -8.10 -6.71 8.81
N MET A 222 -7.29 -6.34 7.83
CA MET A 222 -5.85 -6.55 7.89
C MET A 222 -5.20 -5.80 9.06
N ALA A 223 -5.66 -4.58 9.37
CA ALA A 223 -5.17 -3.81 10.52
C ALA A 223 -5.47 -4.50 11.86
N LYS A 224 -6.66 -5.09 11.99
CA LYS A 224 -7.05 -5.90 13.17
C LYS A 224 -6.15 -7.13 13.30
N GLU A 225 -5.96 -7.88 12.20
CA GLU A 225 -5.06 -9.04 12.18
C GLU A 225 -3.62 -8.66 12.53
N ASN A 226 -3.13 -7.53 12.02
CA ASN A 226 -1.81 -7.01 12.32
C ASN A 226 -1.67 -6.63 13.81
N ALA A 227 -2.66 -6.00 14.39
CA ALA A 227 -2.67 -5.68 15.82
C ALA A 227 -2.69 -6.95 16.68
N GLU A 228 -3.54 -7.92 16.35
CA GLU A 228 -3.62 -9.21 17.04
C GLU A 228 -2.31 -9.98 16.99
N MET A 229 -1.70 -10.08 15.80
CA MET A 229 -0.43 -10.79 15.58
C MET A 229 0.71 -10.19 16.43
N ASN A 230 0.68 -8.89 16.66
CA ASN A 230 1.65 -8.18 17.50
C ASN A 230 1.24 -8.10 18.99
N GLY A 231 0.15 -8.74 19.39
CA GLY A 231 -0.34 -8.74 20.79
C GLY A 231 -0.86 -7.38 21.26
N ILE A 232 -1.21 -6.47 20.35
CA ILE A 232 -1.70 -5.13 20.64
C ILE A 232 -3.18 -5.20 21.04
N LYS A 233 -3.52 -4.64 22.22
CA LYS A 233 -4.88 -4.70 22.78
C LYS A 233 -5.56 -3.33 22.94
N ASN A 234 -4.80 -2.26 22.78
CA ASN A 234 -5.27 -0.90 22.97
C ASN A 234 -5.52 -0.16 21.64
N THR A 235 -5.80 -0.90 20.58
CA THR A 235 -6.22 -0.35 19.29
C THR A 235 -7.66 -0.73 18.96
N GLU A 236 -8.32 0.08 18.16
CA GLU A 236 -9.64 -0.19 17.60
C GLU A 236 -9.69 0.35 16.18
N PHE A 237 -10.20 -0.46 15.23
CA PHE A 237 -10.22 -0.09 13.82
C PHE A 237 -11.65 -0.07 13.30
N THR A 238 -12.00 1.02 12.61
CA THR A 238 -13.33 1.24 12.06
C THR A 238 -13.25 1.48 10.55
N ALA A 239 -14.03 0.70 9.79
CA ALA A 239 -14.18 0.90 8.36
C ALA A 239 -15.24 1.97 8.10
N GLY A 240 -14.90 2.94 7.25
CA GLY A 240 -15.83 3.97 6.82
C GLY A 240 -15.15 5.26 6.39
N ASP A 241 -15.96 6.15 5.86
CA ASP A 241 -15.52 7.50 5.55
C ASP A 241 -15.12 8.23 6.83
N VAL A 242 -13.97 8.92 6.79
CA VAL A 242 -13.39 9.60 7.96
C VAL A 242 -14.40 10.56 8.60
N GLU A 243 -15.13 11.32 7.78
CA GLU A 243 -16.12 12.28 8.28
C GLU A 243 -17.23 11.60 9.08
N VAL A 244 -17.77 10.51 8.54
CA VAL A 244 -18.88 9.77 9.16
C VAL A 244 -18.44 9.07 10.43
N VAL A 245 -17.27 8.45 10.41
CA VAL A 245 -16.73 7.73 11.58
C VAL A 245 -16.36 8.70 12.70
N LEU A 246 -15.76 9.86 12.38
CA LEU A 246 -15.45 10.90 13.37
C LEU A 246 -16.73 11.39 14.06
N ASP A 247 -17.80 11.65 13.31
CA ASP A 247 -19.08 12.07 13.87
C ASP A 247 -19.66 11.02 14.83
N ASP A 248 -19.60 9.73 14.44
CA ASP A 248 -20.07 8.62 15.28
C ASP A 248 -19.25 8.49 16.58
N LEU A 249 -17.93 8.50 16.48
CA LEU A 249 -17.05 8.38 17.64
C LEU A 249 -17.27 9.51 18.65
N ILE A 250 -17.37 10.75 18.14
CA ILE A 250 -17.44 11.94 18.99
C ILE A 250 -18.85 12.17 19.52
N ASN A 251 -19.83 12.24 18.62
CA ASN A 251 -21.18 12.70 19.01
C ASN A 251 -22.07 11.58 19.57
N LYS A 252 -21.83 10.30 19.18
CA LYS A 252 -22.62 9.18 19.68
C LYS A 252 -21.92 8.38 20.77
N LYS A 253 -20.59 8.16 20.65
CA LYS A 253 -19.82 7.39 21.62
C LYS A 253 -19.12 8.24 22.67
N ASN A 254 -19.10 9.57 22.51
CA ASN A 254 -18.39 10.53 23.39
C ASN A 254 -16.88 10.25 23.51
N ILE A 255 -16.25 9.77 22.42
CA ILE A 255 -14.83 9.50 22.37
C ILE A 255 -14.16 10.68 21.66
N VAL A 256 -13.40 11.47 22.41
CA VAL A 256 -12.71 12.66 21.89
C VAL A 256 -11.20 12.38 21.89
N PRO A 257 -10.49 12.59 20.77
CA PRO A 257 -9.06 12.41 20.72
C PRO A 257 -8.31 13.58 21.38
N ASP A 258 -7.24 13.25 22.09
CA ASP A 258 -6.24 14.23 22.52
C ASP A 258 -5.32 14.63 21.38
N ILE A 259 -4.99 13.66 20.52
CA ILE A 259 -4.07 13.79 19.39
C ILE A 259 -4.68 13.15 18.14
N ILE A 260 -4.50 13.80 17.00
CA ILE A 260 -4.85 13.23 15.70
C ILE A 260 -3.58 13.10 14.85
N MET A 261 -3.33 11.90 14.33
CA MET A 261 -2.34 11.61 13.30
C MET A 261 -3.04 11.47 11.96
N ILE A 262 -2.47 12.05 10.90
CA ILE A 262 -3.05 12.05 9.55
C ILE A 262 -1.98 11.68 8.52
N ASP A 263 -2.23 10.63 7.73
CA ASP A 263 -1.42 10.28 6.53
C ASP A 263 -2.37 10.14 5.33
N PRO A 264 -2.88 11.24 4.77
CA PRO A 264 -3.93 11.23 3.76
C PRO A 264 -3.37 10.88 2.36
N PRO A 265 -4.25 10.51 1.41
CA PRO A 265 -3.85 10.33 0.02
C PRO A 265 -3.30 11.62 -0.59
N ARG A 266 -2.67 11.53 -1.78
CA ARG A 266 -2.04 12.65 -2.49
C ARG A 266 -2.90 13.89 -2.70
N LYS A 267 -4.23 13.75 -2.71
CA LYS A 267 -5.17 14.87 -2.82
C LYS A 267 -5.28 15.71 -1.54
N GLY A 268 -4.70 15.27 -0.43
CA GLY A 268 -4.85 15.88 0.89
C GLY A 268 -6.21 15.59 1.51
N LEU A 269 -6.56 16.38 2.53
CA LEU A 269 -7.84 16.32 3.21
C LEU A 269 -8.96 16.94 2.35
N ASP A 270 -10.16 16.40 2.49
CA ASP A 270 -11.36 17.07 2.02
C ASP A 270 -11.84 18.12 3.04
N ARG A 271 -12.74 19.00 2.60
CA ARG A 271 -13.21 20.13 3.41
C ARG A 271 -14.00 19.69 4.64
N ALA A 272 -14.68 18.56 4.55
CA ALA A 272 -15.49 18.03 5.65
C ALA A 272 -14.60 17.46 6.76
N SER A 273 -13.57 16.71 6.40
CA SER A 273 -12.55 16.23 7.35
C SER A 273 -11.85 17.39 8.05
N ILE A 274 -11.45 18.43 7.32
CA ILE A 274 -10.86 19.64 7.92
C ILE A 274 -11.83 20.29 8.93
N ASN A 275 -13.08 20.50 8.54
CA ASN A 275 -14.08 21.11 9.41
C ASN A 275 -14.32 20.29 10.69
N ASN A 276 -14.32 18.96 10.59
CA ASN A 276 -14.48 18.09 11.75
C ASN A 276 -13.28 18.20 12.70
N ILE A 277 -12.06 18.17 12.18
CA ILE A 277 -10.85 18.36 12.99
C ILE A 277 -10.87 19.73 13.71
N LEU A 278 -11.28 20.80 13.00
CA LEU A 278 -11.41 22.14 13.58
C LEU A 278 -12.47 22.22 14.69
N LYS A 279 -13.54 21.42 14.61
CA LYS A 279 -14.56 21.33 15.70
C LYS A 279 -14.05 20.55 16.88
N ILE A 280 -13.34 19.44 16.65
CA ILE A 280 -12.76 18.56 17.67
C ILE A 280 -11.72 19.29 18.50
N LYS A 281 -10.87 20.09 17.86
CA LYS A 281 -9.76 20.84 18.47
C LYS A 281 -8.83 19.94 19.30
N PRO A 282 -8.26 18.85 18.71
CA PRO A 282 -7.30 18.04 19.44
C PRO A 282 -6.14 18.90 19.95
N LYS A 283 -5.51 18.50 21.04
CA LYS A 283 -4.35 19.21 21.62
C LYS A 283 -3.19 19.32 20.63
N LYS A 284 -3.01 18.28 19.80
CA LYS A 284 -2.00 18.20 18.74
C LYS A 284 -2.54 17.55 17.47
N LEU A 285 -2.03 18.02 16.36
CA LEU A 285 -2.29 17.48 15.03
C LEU A 285 -0.95 17.17 14.35
N VAL A 286 -0.71 15.93 14.00
CA VAL A 286 0.47 15.53 13.23
C VAL A 286 0.02 15.16 11.82
N TYR A 287 0.58 15.83 10.83
CA TYR A 287 0.24 15.63 9.43
C TYR A 287 1.44 15.10 8.64
N ILE A 288 1.37 13.86 8.18
CA ILE A 288 2.34 13.25 7.27
C ILE A 288 1.83 13.48 5.84
N SER A 289 2.67 13.97 4.95
CA SER A 289 2.24 14.23 3.57
C SER A 289 3.30 13.84 2.54
N CYS A 290 2.86 13.18 1.49
CA CYS A 290 3.67 12.91 0.30
C CYS A 290 3.56 14.01 -0.78
N ASN A 291 2.75 15.06 -0.57
CA ASN A 291 2.51 16.14 -1.53
C ASN A 291 2.56 17.51 -0.84
N PRO A 292 3.68 18.25 -0.95
CA PRO A 292 3.83 19.57 -0.32
C PRO A 292 2.76 20.58 -0.70
N ALA A 293 2.25 20.56 -1.94
CA ALA A 293 1.26 21.52 -2.39
C ALA A 293 -0.10 21.35 -1.69
N THR A 294 -0.54 20.11 -1.50
CA THR A 294 -1.77 19.84 -0.75
C THR A 294 -1.57 20.03 0.74
N LEU A 295 -0.38 19.75 1.27
CA LEU A 295 -0.05 20.01 2.67
C LEU A 295 -0.21 21.50 3.00
N VAL A 296 0.43 22.39 2.22
CA VAL A 296 0.33 23.84 2.43
C VAL A 296 -1.12 24.34 2.36
N ARG A 297 -1.89 23.84 1.38
CA ARG A 297 -3.33 24.17 1.28
C ARG A 297 -4.10 23.76 2.53
N ASP A 298 -3.86 22.56 3.03
CA ASP A 298 -4.61 22.02 4.17
C ASP A 298 -4.18 22.68 5.49
N LEU A 299 -2.86 22.96 5.67
CA LEU A 299 -2.33 23.65 6.84
C LEU A 299 -2.87 25.07 6.98
N ALA A 300 -3.12 25.80 5.88
CA ALA A 300 -3.72 27.12 5.91
C ALA A 300 -5.09 27.15 6.62
N ALA A 301 -5.81 26.02 6.64
CA ALA A 301 -7.07 25.92 7.37
C ALA A 301 -6.88 25.77 8.90
N PHE A 302 -5.70 25.41 9.36
CA PHE A 302 -5.40 25.15 10.76
C PHE A 302 -4.62 26.28 11.44
N GLU A 303 -4.09 27.27 10.67
CA GLU A 303 -3.25 28.38 11.18
C GLU A 303 -3.88 29.18 12.32
N GLU A 304 -5.21 29.34 12.32
CA GLU A 304 -5.89 30.11 13.37
C GLU A 304 -5.92 29.41 14.72
N LEU A 305 -5.75 28.08 14.74
CA LEU A 305 -5.89 27.25 15.95
C LEU A 305 -4.58 26.59 16.39
N TYR A 306 -3.63 26.42 15.49
CA TYR A 306 -2.40 25.68 15.75
C TYR A 306 -1.16 26.46 15.32
N GLU A 307 -0.13 26.40 16.15
CA GLU A 307 1.23 26.78 15.75
C GLU A 307 1.83 25.66 14.89
N ILE A 308 2.22 26.00 13.67
CA ILE A 308 2.86 25.04 12.74
C ILE A 308 4.35 24.98 13.07
N LYS A 309 4.86 23.78 13.28
CA LYS A 309 6.27 23.49 13.58
C LYS A 309 6.98 22.80 12.42
#